data_32c92bdfd8fe0be110763948ee784983
#
_entry.id   32c92bdfd8fe0be110763948ee784983
#
_cell.length_a   1.000
_cell.length_b   1.000
_cell.length_c   1.000
_cell.angle_alpha   90.00
_cell.angle_beta   90.00
_cell.angle_gamma   90.00
#
_symmetry.space_group_name_H-M   'P 1'
#
loop_
_entity.id
_entity.type
_entity.pdbx_description
1 polymer ?
#
loop_
_entity_poly.entity_id
_entity_poly.type
_entity_poly.pdbx_seq_one_letter_code
_entity_poly.pdbx_strand_id
1 'polypeptide(L)'
;MKTKVQEGKNNQFIIQDDGMLLNGKHICVPDVEELRTEIMHEAHYAPYAMHPGSTKMYRDLRPYYWWPTMKKDVAEFVARCLTCQQVKAEHQAPAGKLHPLTIPEWKWEKITMDFIVGLPRTFRKHDAIWVVVDRLTKSAHFLPIRQNDSLDKLVELYVSEIVRLHGIPTSIVSDRDPRFTSHFWGSLQRALGTKLHFSTAFHPQTDGQSERTIQTLEDMMRACVIEFRGNWDDHLPLMEFAYNNSFHSSVGMAPYEALYGRKCRSPICWDIEGLRQLEGPELVQQTVDKIQTVDKCLKAAQDRQKSYADKHRREMEYEVGEKVFLKVSPWRGILRFGKQVRDILGHMKFSSELDH
;
A
#
# COMPACT_ATOMS: atom_id res chain seq x y z
N MET A 1 52.53 -11.13 -10.77
CA MET A 1 51.85 -11.00 -12.07
C MET A 1 52.78 -10.44 -13.14
N LYS A 2 53.52 -9.34 -12.90
CA LYS A 2 54.46 -8.74 -13.89
C LYS A 2 55.43 -9.78 -14.48
N THR A 3 56.05 -10.65 -13.66
CA THR A 3 56.99 -11.70 -14.10
C THR A 3 56.37 -12.71 -15.08
N LYS A 4 55.07 -13.08 -14.87
CA LYS A 4 54.35 -14.01 -15.76
C LYS A 4 53.95 -13.38 -17.09
N VAL A 5 53.79 -12.04 -17.12
CA VAL A 5 53.51 -11.28 -18.35
C VAL A 5 54.79 -11.12 -19.17
N GLN A 6 55.94 -10.87 -18.53
CA GLN A 6 57.25 -10.80 -19.17
C GLN A 6 57.69 -12.16 -19.79
N GLU A 7 57.19 -13.27 -19.19
CA GLU A 7 57.42 -14.62 -19.72
C GLU A 7 56.43 -15.03 -20.83
N GLY A 8 55.58 -14.15 -21.33
CA GLY A 8 54.63 -14.41 -22.40
C GLY A 8 53.48 -15.36 -22.07
N LYS A 9 53.31 -15.70 -20.79
CA LYS A 9 52.31 -16.69 -20.32
C LYS A 9 50.89 -16.14 -20.14
N ASN A 10 50.67 -14.82 -20.33
CA ASN A 10 49.36 -14.23 -20.13
C ASN A 10 49.09 -13.02 -21.01
N ASN A 11 48.41 -13.23 -22.11
CA ASN A 11 48.13 -12.23 -23.15
C ASN A 11 47.04 -11.19 -22.78
N GLN A 12 46.44 -11.30 -21.60
CA GLN A 12 45.39 -10.36 -21.15
C GLN A 12 45.99 -9.10 -20.51
N PHE A 13 47.28 -9.11 -20.14
CA PHE A 13 47.92 -8.01 -19.44
C PHE A 13 49.03 -7.42 -20.29
N ILE A 14 49.12 -6.10 -20.30
CA ILE A 14 50.11 -5.32 -21.01
C ILE A 14 50.90 -4.51 -20.01
N ILE A 15 52.23 -4.47 -20.13
CA ILE A 15 53.10 -3.59 -19.36
C ILE A 15 53.44 -2.37 -20.25
N GLN A 16 53.09 -1.19 -19.77
CA GLN A 16 53.50 0.08 -20.44
C GLN A 16 54.96 0.42 -20.19
N ASP A 17 55.51 1.36 -20.96
CA ASP A 17 56.91 1.81 -20.88
C ASP A 17 57.24 2.41 -19.51
N ASP A 18 56.25 2.97 -18.81
CA ASP A 18 56.35 3.47 -17.42
C ASP A 18 56.31 2.38 -16.36
N GLY A 19 56.16 1.10 -16.76
CA GLY A 19 56.09 -0.05 -15.86
C GLY A 19 54.71 -0.28 -15.27
N MET A 20 53.64 0.45 -15.70
CA MET A 20 52.27 0.17 -15.29
C MET A 20 51.71 -1.12 -15.94
N LEU A 21 51.02 -1.91 -15.13
CA LEU A 21 50.34 -3.11 -15.60
C LEU A 21 48.90 -2.77 -15.96
N LEU A 22 48.49 -3.10 -17.18
CA LEU A 22 47.12 -2.91 -17.66
C LEU A 22 46.44 -4.26 -17.90
N ASN A 23 45.14 -4.34 -17.59
CA ASN A 23 44.24 -5.38 -18.06
C ASN A 23 43.33 -4.79 -19.13
N GLY A 24 43.70 -5.01 -20.41
CA GLY A 24 43.11 -4.28 -21.52
C GLY A 24 43.41 -2.78 -21.44
N LYS A 25 42.41 -1.95 -21.12
CA LYS A 25 42.52 -0.50 -20.93
C LYS A 25 42.53 -0.07 -19.45
N HIS A 26 42.42 -1.02 -18.53
CA HIS A 26 42.24 -0.72 -17.10
C HIS A 26 43.56 -0.86 -16.34
N ILE A 27 43.87 0.08 -15.48
CA ILE A 27 45.04 0.05 -14.60
C ILE A 27 44.87 -1.07 -13.57
N CYS A 28 45.82 -2.00 -13.57
CA CYS A 28 45.86 -3.06 -12.55
C CYS A 28 46.37 -2.52 -11.23
N VAL A 29 45.50 -2.45 -10.25
CA VAL A 29 45.86 -2.00 -8.90
C VAL A 29 46.49 -3.21 -8.17
N PRO A 30 47.73 -3.08 -7.64
CA PRO A 30 48.38 -4.14 -6.87
C PRO A 30 47.60 -4.52 -5.62
N ASP A 31 47.94 -5.66 -5.04
CA ASP A 31 47.33 -6.14 -3.80
C ASP A 31 47.98 -5.46 -2.60
N VAL A 32 47.77 -4.15 -2.53
CA VAL A 32 48.21 -3.27 -1.44
C VAL A 32 46.94 -2.66 -0.88
N GLU A 33 46.59 -3.00 0.35
CA GLU A 33 45.34 -2.62 0.99
C GLU A 33 45.17 -1.11 1.08
N GLU A 34 46.24 -0.41 1.42
CA GLU A 34 46.27 1.07 1.54
C GLU A 34 45.91 1.75 0.22
N LEU A 35 46.52 1.35 -0.89
CA LEU A 35 46.28 1.94 -2.19
C LEU A 35 44.86 1.72 -2.70
N ARG A 36 44.33 0.49 -2.50
CA ARG A 36 42.93 0.17 -2.86
C ARG A 36 41.97 0.99 -2.00
N THR A 37 42.27 1.12 -0.73
CA THR A 37 41.44 1.91 0.21
C THR A 37 41.47 3.38 -0.15
N GLU A 38 42.59 3.95 -0.54
CA GLU A 38 42.69 5.37 -1.00
C GLU A 38 41.82 5.59 -2.26
N ILE A 39 41.94 4.71 -3.26
CA ILE A 39 41.09 4.79 -4.48
C ILE A 39 39.61 4.72 -4.11
N MET A 40 39.21 3.79 -3.24
CA MET A 40 37.84 3.64 -2.81
C MET A 40 37.38 4.83 -1.95
N HIS A 41 38.26 5.38 -1.13
CA HIS A 41 37.97 6.55 -0.30
C HIS A 41 37.71 7.78 -1.17
N GLU A 42 38.56 8.04 -2.15
CA GLU A 42 38.37 9.15 -3.08
C GLU A 42 37.07 9.02 -3.88
N ALA A 43 36.79 7.83 -4.39
CA ALA A 43 35.55 7.55 -5.14
C ALA A 43 34.28 7.58 -4.29
N HIS A 44 34.38 7.59 -2.96
CA HIS A 44 33.23 7.55 -2.06
C HIS A 44 33.02 8.84 -1.27
N TYR A 45 34.09 9.40 -0.71
CA TYR A 45 34.02 10.54 0.22
C TYR A 45 34.32 11.89 -0.44
N ALA A 46 34.84 11.89 -1.64
CA ALA A 46 35.14 13.18 -2.31
C ALA A 46 33.86 14.01 -2.49
N PRO A 47 33.94 15.36 -2.38
CA PRO A 47 32.78 16.24 -2.49
C PRO A 47 31.97 16.06 -3.79
N TYR A 48 32.61 15.67 -4.88
CA TYR A 48 31.97 15.41 -6.16
C TYR A 48 31.36 13.99 -6.27
N ALA A 49 31.77 13.06 -5.40
CA ALA A 49 31.23 11.69 -5.38
C ALA A 49 29.95 11.55 -4.52
N MET A 50 29.86 12.28 -3.40
CA MET A 50 28.69 12.34 -2.50
C MET A 50 28.16 10.99 -2.08
N HIS A 51 29.01 10.12 -1.56
CA HIS A 51 28.66 8.80 -1.03
C HIS A 51 27.85 7.92 -1.99
N PRO A 52 28.38 7.54 -3.15
CA PRO A 52 27.70 6.66 -4.10
C PRO A 52 27.42 5.27 -3.48
N GLY A 53 26.34 4.61 -3.89
CA GLY A 53 26.09 3.20 -3.55
C GLY A 53 27.11 2.27 -4.26
N SER A 54 27.28 1.07 -3.71
CA SER A 54 28.30 0.12 -4.17
C SER A 54 28.24 -0.17 -5.68
N THR A 55 27.04 -0.30 -6.26
CA THR A 55 26.86 -0.56 -7.70
C THR A 55 27.30 0.63 -8.55
N LYS A 56 26.97 1.86 -8.14
CA LYS A 56 27.35 3.08 -8.85
C LYS A 56 28.86 3.27 -8.75
N MET A 57 29.42 3.24 -7.54
CA MET A 57 30.85 3.36 -7.28
C MET A 57 31.68 2.33 -8.08
N TYR A 58 31.24 1.07 -8.13
CA TYR A 58 31.89 0.04 -8.95
C TYR A 58 31.86 0.39 -10.44
N ARG A 59 30.73 0.91 -10.96
CA ARG A 59 30.61 1.32 -12.36
C ARG A 59 31.49 2.54 -12.69
N ASP A 60 31.65 3.45 -11.75
CA ASP A 60 32.47 4.65 -11.91
C ASP A 60 33.97 4.32 -11.87
N LEU A 61 34.39 3.34 -11.07
CA LEU A 61 35.80 2.91 -10.97
C LEU A 61 36.22 1.94 -12.09
N ARG A 62 35.30 1.08 -12.53
CA ARG A 62 35.59 0.02 -13.51
C ARG A 62 36.21 0.51 -14.83
N PRO A 63 35.87 1.66 -15.41
CA PRO A 63 36.50 2.13 -16.64
C PRO A 63 38.01 2.41 -16.52
N TYR A 64 38.49 2.68 -15.30
CA TYR A 64 39.86 3.12 -15.04
C TYR A 64 40.72 2.08 -14.33
N TYR A 65 40.14 1.35 -13.38
CA TYR A 65 40.85 0.45 -12.49
C TYR A 65 40.34 -1.00 -12.60
N TRP A 66 41.25 -1.93 -12.30
CA TRP A 66 40.93 -3.34 -12.21
C TRP A 66 41.76 -4.07 -11.16
N TRP A 67 41.12 -4.91 -10.34
CA TRP A 67 41.74 -5.92 -9.50
C TRP A 67 40.75 -7.09 -9.27
N PRO A 68 41.21 -8.32 -8.93
CA PRO A 68 40.38 -9.54 -8.93
C PRO A 68 39.11 -9.47 -8.09
N THR A 69 39.15 -8.83 -6.92
CA THR A 69 38.04 -8.77 -5.94
C THR A 69 37.29 -7.44 -5.93
N MET A 70 37.58 -6.55 -6.88
CA MET A 70 37.13 -5.14 -6.89
C MET A 70 35.63 -4.94 -6.57
N LYS A 71 34.75 -5.76 -7.16
CA LYS A 71 33.29 -5.63 -6.92
C LYS A 71 32.93 -5.94 -5.48
N LYS A 72 33.59 -6.92 -4.87
CA LYS A 72 33.37 -7.34 -3.48
C LYS A 72 33.93 -6.29 -2.52
N ASP A 73 35.17 -5.86 -2.77
CA ASP A 73 35.86 -4.88 -1.92
C ASP A 73 35.10 -3.54 -1.88
N VAL A 74 34.62 -3.06 -3.03
CA VAL A 74 33.77 -1.87 -3.14
C VAL A 74 32.46 -2.05 -2.37
N ALA A 75 31.85 -3.22 -2.43
CA ALA A 75 30.61 -3.49 -1.69
C ALA A 75 30.82 -3.48 -0.17
N GLU A 76 31.89 -4.11 0.30
CA GLU A 76 32.27 -4.14 1.71
C GLU A 76 32.65 -2.77 2.23
N PHE A 77 33.41 -1.99 1.43
CA PHE A 77 33.78 -0.62 1.78
C PHE A 77 32.56 0.30 1.97
N VAL A 78 31.63 0.28 1.02
CA VAL A 78 30.39 1.08 1.13
C VAL A 78 29.49 0.60 2.27
N ALA A 79 29.44 -0.70 2.55
CA ALA A 79 28.66 -1.25 3.64
C ALA A 79 29.15 -0.79 5.04
N ARG A 80 30.46 -0.49 5.18
CA ARG A 80 31.05 0.04 6.44
C ARG A 80 30.87 1.54 6.61
N CYS A 81 30.45 2.28 5.59
CA CYS A 81 30.27 3.72 5.69
C CYS A 81 29.09 4.10 6.57
N LEU A 82 29.35 4.70 7.73
CA LEU A 82 28.33 5.12 8.69
C LEU A 82 27.35 6.13 8.11
N THR A 83 27.83 7.08 7.33
CA THR A 83 26.98 8.07 6.64
C THR A 83 26.00 7.40 5.70
N CYS A 84 26.45 6.40 4.91
CA CYS A 84 25.58 5.65 4.04
C CYS A 84 24.55 4.81 4.83
N GLN A 85 24.95 4.23 5.94
CA GLN A 85 24.03 3.45 6.80
C GLN A 85 22.96 4.33 7.45
N GLN A 86 23.31 5.56 7.82
CA GLN A 86 22.37 6.49 8.45
C GLN A 86 21.39 7.13 7.44
N VAL A 87 21.85 7.42 6.23
CA VAL A 87 21.09 8.21 5.23
C VAL A 87 20.33 7.33 4.25
N LYS A 88 20.92 6.21 3.82
CA LYS A 88 20.30 5.33 2.82
C LYS A 88 19.35 4.34 3.49
N ALA A 89 18.07 4.46 3.15
CA ALA A 89 17.07 3.48 3.55
C ALA A 89 17.41 2.12 2.91
N GLU A 90 17.45 1.07 3.71
CA GLU A 90 17.52 -0.29 3.18
C GLU A 90 16.22 -0.62 2.45
N HIS A 91 16.34 -1.00 1.18
CA HIS A 91 15.22 -1.57 0.42
C HIS A 91 15.07 -3.05 0.80
N GLN A 92 14.52 -3.29 1.98
CA GLN A 92 14.17 -4.63 2.41
C GLN A 92 12.74 -4.95 1.97
N ALA A 93 12.52 -6.19 1.52
CA ALA A 93 11.17 -6.69 1.33
C ALA A 93 10.42 -6.64 2.68
N PRO A 94 9.16 -6.19 2.72
CA PRO A 94 8.36 -6.18 3.94
C PRO A 94 8.36 -7.56 4.59
N ALA A 95 8.50 -7.61 5.91
CA ALA A 95 8.45 -8.84 6.67
C ALA A 95 7.00 -9.26 6.96
N GLY A 96 6.78 -10.55 7.14
CA GLY A 96 5.48 -11.14 7.46
C GLY A 96 4.58 -11.36 6.25
N LYS A 97 3.89 -12.49 6.24
CA LYS A 97 2.90 -12.84 5.21
C LYS A 97 1.62 -12.06 5.41
N LEU A 98 0.86 -11.91 4.34
CA LEU A 98 -0.46 -11.26 4.40
C LEU A 98 -1.46 -12.14 5.15
N HIS A 99 -2.11 -11.57 6.17
CA HIS A 99 -3.25 -12.18 6.85
C HIS A 99 -4.55 -11.57 6.29
N PRO A 100 -5.30 -12.31 5.46
CA PRO A 100 -6.56 -11.82 4.92
C PRO A 100 -7.58 -11.59 6.03
N LEU A 101 -8.35 -10.52 5.93
CA LEU A 101 -9.49 -10.31 6.83
C LEU A 101 -10.57 -11.36 6.57
N THR A 102 -11.28 -11.78 7.62
CA THR A 102 -12.42 -12.70 7.50
C THR A 102 -13.48 -12.15 6.56
N ILE A 103 -14.01 -13.00 5.67
CA ILE A 103 -15.14 -12.65 4.82
C ILE A 103 -16.38 -12.53 5.71
N PRO A 104 -17.20 -11.47 5.56
CA PRO A 104 -18.46 -11.34 6.31
C PRO A 104 -19.44 -12.43 5.93
N GLU A 105 -20.24 -12.91 6.88
CA GLU A 105 -21.32 -13.87 6.63
C GLU A 105 -22.59 -13.17 6.12
N TRP A 106 -22.78 -11.90 6.52
CA TRP A 106 -23.97 -11.14 6.18
C TRP A 106 -23.67 -9.78 5.54
N LYS A 107 -24.62 -9.27 4.75
CA LYS A 107 -24.56 -7.98 4.07
C LYS A 107 -24.59 -6.86 5.09
N TRP A 108 -23.72 -5.87 4.92
CA TRP A 108 -23.57 -4.70 5.80
C TRP A 108 -23.20 -5.02 7.25
N GLU A 109 -22.82 -6.27 7.52
CA GLU A 109 -22.31 -6.69 8.82
C GLU A 109 -20.92 -6.11 9.12
N LYS A 110 -20.06 -6.10 8.12
CA LYS A 110 -18.69 -5.58 8.22
C LYS A 110 -18.44 -4.59 7.09
N ILE A 111 -18.13 -3.36 7.46
CA ILE A 111 -17.95 -2.26 6.51
C ILE A 111 -16.53 -1.71 6.55
N THR A 112 -16.14 -1.02 5.48
CA THR A 112 -14.94 -0.19 5.45
C THR A 112 -15.33 1.26 5.22
N MET A 113 -14.56 2.19 5.81
CA MET A 113 -14.78 3.62 5.68
C MET A 113 -13.48 4.32 5.35
N ASP A 114 -13.56 5.35 4.51
CA ASP A 114 -12.42 6.18 4.15
C ASP A 114 -12.89 7.58 3.68
N PHE A 115 -11.97 8.54 3.63
CA PHE A 115 -12.25 9.90 3.17
C PHE A 115 -11.42 10.27 1.95
N ILE A 116 -12.09 10.74 0.90
CA ILE A 116 -11.44 11.42 -0.21
C ILE A 116 -11.43 12.91 0.13
N VAL A 117 -10.26 13.48 0.28
CA VAL A 117 -10.04 14.88 0.66
C VAL A 117 -9.34 15.66 -0.44
N GLY A 118 -9.39 17.00 -0.36
CA GLY A 118 -8.69 17.86 -1.33
C GLY A 118 -9.43 18.05 -2.63
N LEU A 119 -10.73 17.79 -2.66
CA LEU A 119 -11.59 18.07 -3.83
C LEU A 119 -11.88 19.57 -3.97
N PRO A 120 -12.11 20.05 -5.19
CA PRO A 120 -12.55 21.43 -5.41
C PRO A 120 -13.85 21.74 -4.65
N ARG A 121 -13.89 22.88 -4.01
CA ARG A 121 -15.05 23.28 -3.20
C ARG A 121 -16.26 23.57 -4.10
N THR A 122 -17.38 22.91 -3.82
CA THR A 122 -18.64 23.07 -4.56
C THR A 122 -19.44 24.29 -4.06
N PHE A 123 -20.53 24.66 -4.76
CA PHE A 123 -21.45 25.70 -4.30
C PHE A 123 -22.09 25.38 -2.94
N ARG A 124 -22.33 24.10 -2.65
CA ARG A 124 -22.81 23.62 -1.35
C ARG A 124 -21.69 23.56 -0.28
N LYS A 125 -20.48 24.01 -0.66
CA LYS A 125 -19.25 24.04 0.16
C LYS A 125 -18.70 22.66 0.51
N HIS A 126 -19.05 21.60 -0.21
CA HIS A 126 -18.42 20.29 -0.07
C HIS A 126 -17.02 20.32 -0.68
N ASP A 127 -16.05 19.70 -0.04
CA ASP A 127 -14.65 19.60 -0.46
C ASP A 127 -14.03 18.23 -0.14
N ALA A 128 -14.88 17.28 0.30
CA ALA A 128 -14.49 15.91 0.58
C ALA A 128 -15.67 14.93 0.36
N ILE A 129 -15.36 13.65 0.20
CA ILE A 129 -16.36 12.57 0.13
C ILE A 129 -16.05 11.55 1.20
N TRP A 130 -17.06 11.15 1.94
CA TRP A 130 -16.99 10.01 2.82
C TRP A 130 -17.45 8.77 2.06
N VAL A 131 -16.57 7.78 1.89
CA VAL A 131 -16.81 6.51 1.21
C VAL A 131 -17.07 5.44 2.25
N VAL A 132 -18.21 4.76 2.16
CA VAL A 132 -18.57 3.63 3.02
C VAL A 132 -18.87 2.43 2.14
N VAL A 133 -18.20 1.30 2.38
CA VAL A 133 -18.29 0.10 1.51
C VAL A 133 -18.64 -1.12 2.35
N ASP A 134 -19.63 -1.88 1.92
CA ASP A 134 -19.90 -3.22 2.43
C ASP A 134 -18.83 -4.20 1.99
N ARG A 135 -18.23 -4.89 2.93
CA ARG A 135 -17.14 -5.82 2.65
C ARG A 135 -17.57 -7.11 1.94
N LEU A 136 -18.85 -7.50 2.06
CA LEU A 136 -19.39 -8.69 1.38
C LEU A 136 -19.78 -8.36 -0.06
N THR A 137 -20.76 -7.48 -0.25
CA THR A 137 -21.35 -7.19 -1.56
C THR A 137 -20.56 -6.18 -2.40
N LYS A 138 -19.67 -5.42 -1.77
CA LYS A 138 -18.96 -4.27 -2.34
C LYS A 138 -19.89 -3.11 -2.70
N SER A 139 -21.15 -3.13 -2.24
CA SER A 139 -22.00 -1.96 -2.36
C SER A 139 -21.42 -0.80 -1.56
N ALA A 140 -21.48 0.39 -2.15
CA ALA A 140 -20.85 1.58 -1.59
C ALA A 140 -21.83 2.73 -1.51
N HIS A 141 -21.63 3.59 -0.51
CA HIS A 141 -22.24 4.91 -0.39
C HIS A 141 -21.17 6.00 -0.50
N PHE A 142 -21.47 7.05 -1.26
CA PHE A 142 -20.61 8.19 -1.49
C PHE A 142 -21.27 9.44 -0.93
N LEU A 143 -20.83 9.88 0.26
CA LEU A 143 -21.46 10.95 1.01
C LEU A 143 -20.67 12.25 0.87
N PRO A 144 -21.22 13.32 0.26
CA PRO A 144 -20.54 14.59 0.14
C PRO A 144 -20.49 15.29 1.50
N ILE A 145 -19.29 15.67 1.94
CA ILE A 145 -19.03 16.30 3.22
C ILE A 145 -18.12 17.52 3.06
N ARG A 146 -17.96 18.26 4.13
CA ARG A 146 -16.88 19.24 4.28
C ARG A 146 -15.80 18.66 5.15
N GLN A 147 -14.56 18.90 4.79
CA GLN A 147 -13.42 18.45 5.58
C GLN A 147 -13.48 18.92 7.05
N ASN A 148 -14.08 20.10 7.28
CA ASN A 148 -14.26 20.70 8.59
C ASN A 148 -15.67 20.48 9.19
N ASP A 149 -16.44 19.49 8.70
CA ASP A 149 -17.72 19.14 9.34
C ASP A 149 -17.47 18.63 10.76
N SER A 150 -18.36 19.02 11.69
CA SER A 150 -18.30 18.54 13.07
C SER A 150 -18.57 17.04 13.16
N LEU A 151 -18.06 16.40 14.21
CA LEU A 151 -18.32 14.97 14.44
C LEU A 151 -19.81 14.67 14.59
N ASP A 152 -20.58 15.56 15.23
CA ASP A 152 -22.03 15.40 15.38
C ASP A 152 -22.72 15.31 14.02
N LYS A 153 -22.33 16.17 13.08
CA LYS A 153 -22.88 16.14 11.73
C LYS A 153 -22.50 14.88 10.96
N LEU A 154 -21.26 14.38 11.12
CA LEU A 154 -20.86 13.12 10.54
C LEU A 154 -21.65 11.94 11.12
N VAL A 155 -21.96 11.99 12.42
CA VAL A 155 -22.82 10.98 13.07
C VAL A 155 -24.25 11.03 12.53
N GLU A 156 -24.86 12.23 12.41
CA GLU A 156 -26.18 12.38 11.81
C GLU A 156 -26.21 11.77 10.39
N LEU A 157 -25.19 12.07 9.59
CA LEU A 157 -25.06 11.54 8.24
C LEU A 157 -24.90 10.01 8.26
N TYR A 158 -24.07 9.47 9.16
CA TYR A 158 -23.88 8.04 9.32
C TYR A 158 -25.18 7.32 9.70
N VAL A 159 -25.92 7.87 10.66
CA VAL A 159 -27.20 7.29 11.08
C VAL A 159 -28.24 7.36 9.97
N SER A 160 -28.34 8.50 9.26
CA SER A 160 -29.34 8.70 8.21
C SER A 160 -29.08 7.87 6.97
N GLU A 161 -27.81 7.71 6.56
CA GLU A 161 -27.47 7.09 5.28
C GLU A 161 -27.03 5.63 5.41
N ILE A 162 -26.48 5.23 6.56
CA ILE A 162 -25.97 3.87 6.75
C ILE A 162 -26.85 3.08 7.72
N VAL A 163 -26.97 3.55 8.96
CA VAL A 163 -27.70 2.79 10.00
C VAL A 163 -29.20 2.64 9.65
N ARG A 164 -29.82 3.70 9.15
CA ARG A 164 -31.23 3.68 8.75
C ARG A 164 -31.51 2.71 7.61
N LEU A 165 -30.58 2.56 6.66
CA LEU A 165 -30.78 1.74 5.47
C LEU A 165 -30.34 0.29 5.66
N HIS A 166 -29.29 0.06 6.43
CA HIS A 166 -28.63 -1.25 6.49
C HIS A 166 -28.53 -1.84 7.90
N GLY A 167 -28.87 -1.07 8.92
CA GLY A 167 -28.69 -1.47 10.30
C GLY A 167 -27.30 -1.13 10.84
N ILE A 168 -26.99 -1.60 12.03
CA ILE A 168 -25.74 -1.34 12.72
C ILE A 168 -24.71 -2.42 12.35
N PRO A 169 -23.55 -2.07 11.80
CA PRO A 169 -22.52 -3.07 11.48
C PRO A 169 -21.86 -3.60 12.76
N THR A 170 -21.44 -4.86 12.74
CA THR A 170 -20.71 -5.49 13.84
C THR A 170 -19.26 -4.99 13.92
N SER A 171 -18.67 -4.64 12.75
CA SER A 171 -17.32 -4.09 12.70
C SER A 171 -17.11 -3.10 11.57
N ILE A 172 -16.24 -2.12 11.84
CA ILE A 172 -15.80 -1.09 10.90
C ILE A 172 -14.29 -1.16 10.77
N VAL A 173 -13.80 -1.20 9.54
CA VAL A 173 -12.38 -1.01 9.23
C VAL A 173 -12.20 0.39 8.63
N SER A 174 -11.27 1.17 9.16
CA SER A 174 -10.95 2.51 8.63
C SER A 174 -9.44 2.78 8.74
N ASP A 175 -9.01 3.83 8.09
CA ASP A 175 -7.70 4.41 8.35
C ASP A 175 -7.65 5.08 9.75
N ARG A 176 -6.48 5.61 10.11
CA ARG A 176 -6.29 6.36 11.36
C ARG A 176 -6.58 7.85 11.20
N ASP A 177 -7.58 8.22 10.42
CA ASP A 177 -8.03 9.60 10.35
C ASP A 177 -8.44 10.10 11.76
N PRO A 178 -8.07 11.34 12.15
CA PRO A 178 -8.41 11.89 13.47
C PRO A 178 -9.90 11.86 13.82
N ARG A 179 -10.77 11.91 12.82
CA ARG A 179 -12.23 11.84 12.99
C ARG A 179 -12.66 10.47 13.49
N PHE A 180 -12.10 9.38 12.91
CA PHE A 180 -12.40 8.00 13.31
C PHE A 180 -11.71 7.58 14.61
N THR A 181 -10.55 8.15 14.91
CA THR A 181 -9.82 7.87 16.16
C THR A 181 -10.28 8.72 17.35
N SER A 182 -11.27 9.62 17.16
CA SER A 182 -11.79 10.47 18.21
C SER A 182 -12.50 9.68 19.32
N HIS A 183 -12.38 10.14 20.55
CA HIS A 183 -13.09 9.54 21.70
C HIS A 183 -14.61 9.51 21.52
N PHE A 184 -15.16 10.54 20.91
CA PHE A 184 -16.58 10.63 20.62
C PHE A 184 -17.04 9.53 19.66
N TRP A 185 -16.36 9.37 18.52
CA TRP A 185 -16.65 8.30 17.56
C TRP A 185 -16.51 6.91 18.19
N GLY A 186 -15.41 6.68 18.92
CA GLY A 186 -15.18 5.41 19.63
C GLY A 186 -16.26 5.10 20.67
N SER A 187 -16.76 6.12 21.40
CA SER A 187 -17.83 5.95 22.38
C SER A 187 -19.17 5.65 21.73
N LEU A 188 -19.50 6.33 20.62
CA LEU A 188 -20.70 6.05 19.82
C LEU A 188 -20.71 4.62 19.30
N GLN A 189 -19.63 4.20 18.66
CA GLN A 189 -19.56 2.85 18.09
C GLN A 189 -19.60 1.77 19.18
N ARG A 190 -19.00 2.01 20.32
CA ARG A 190 -19.11 1.12 21.48
C ARG A 190 -20.54 1.04 22.02
N ALA A 191 -21.25 2.16 22.07
CA ALA A 191 -22.66 2.20 22.49
C ALA A 191 -23.56 1.46 21.49
N LEU A 192 -23.21 1.47 20.21
CA LEU A 192 -23.88 0.71 19.14
C LEU A 192 -23.47 -0.76 19.09
N GLY A 193 -22.48 -1.20 19.88
CA GLY A 193 -21.96 -2.57 19.85
C GLY A 193 -21.02 -2.87 18.67
N THR A 194 -20.54 -1.85 17.96
CA THR A 194 -19.66 -1.99 16.80
C THR A 194 -18.19 -2.01 17.21
N LYS A 195 -17.41 -2.95 16.67
CA LYS A 195 -15.95 -3.02 16.86
C LYS A 195 -15.24 -2.19 15.81
N LEU A 196 -14.30 -1.33 16.24
CA LEU A 196 -13.45 -0.54 15.34
C LEU A 196 -12.11 -1.23 15.13
N HIS A 197 -11.72 -1.39 13.88
CA HIS A 197 -10.42 -1.92 13.46
C HIS A 197 -9.70 -0.86 12.60
N PHE A 198 -8.54 -0.42 13.06
CA PHE A 198 -7.77 0.58 12.34
C PHE A 198 -6.70 -0.09 11.46
N SER A 199 -6.67 0.28 10.19
CA SER A 199 -5.59 -0.14 9.30
C SER A 199 -4.27 0.50 9.74
N THR A 200 -3.15 -0.19 9.50
CA THR A 200 -1.83 0.37 9.78
C THR A 200 -1.27 1.01 8.50
N ALA A 201 -0.57 2.12 8.65
CA ALA A 201 0.02 2.88 7.52
C ALA A 201 0.98 2.06 6.64
N PHE A 202 1.47 0.92 7.13
CA PHE A 202 2.41 0.03 6.42
C PHE A 202 1.78 -1.27 5.91
N HIS A 203 0.48 -1.48 6.13
CA HIS A 203 -0.28 -2.61 5.62
C HIS A 203 -1.56 -2.15 4.93
N PRO A 204 -1.46 -1.42 3.80
CA PRO A 204 -2.63 -0.96 3.03
C PRO A 204 -3.48 -2.12 2.53
N GLN A 205 -2.96 -3.33 2.56
CA GLN A 205 -3.64 -4.55 2.13
C GLN A 205 -4.79 -4.98 3.05
N THR A 206 -4.84 -4.46 4.27
CA THR A 206 -5.98 -4.66 5.17
C THR A 206 -7.21 -3.90 4.65
N ASP A 207 -6.99 -2.79 3.94
CA ASP A 207 -8.02 -1.91 3.40
C ASP A 207 -7.97 -1.76 1.86
N GLY A 208 -7.22 -2.58 1.16
CA GLY A 208 -7.07 -2.51 -0.31
C GLY A 208 -8.38 -2.63 -1.11
N GLN A 209 -9.50 -2.84 -0.42
CA GLN A 209 -10.83 -2.82 -1.01
C GLN A 209 -11.38 -1.39 -1.09
N SER A 210 -11.20 -0.60 -0.03
CA SER A 210 -11.57 0.83 -0.01
C SER A 210 -10.67 1.63 -0.94
N GLU A 211 -9.36 1.39 -0.94
CA GLU A 211 -8.42 2.02 -1.88
C GLU A 211 -8.84 1.81 -3.34
N ARG A 212 -9.21 0.59 -3.72
CA ARG A 212 -9.67 0.31 -5.10
C ARG A 212 -11.01 0.98 -5.41
N THR A 213 -11.94 1.02 -4.46
CA THR A 213 -13.22 1.73 -4.61
C THR A 213 -12.98 3.22 -4.78
N ILE A 214 -12.12 3.81 -3.96
CA ILE A 214 -11.71 5.22 -4.05
C ILE A 214 -11.09 5.51 -5.41
N GLN A 215 -10.14 4.69 -5.87
CA GLN A 215 -9.50 4.85 -7.17
C GLN A 215 -10.53 4.80 -8.32
N THR A 216 -11.48 3.85 -8.26
CA THR A 216 -12.57 3.77 -9.24
C THR A 216 -13.45 5.01 -9.19
N LEU A 217 -13.79 5.51 -8.00
CA LEU A 217 -14.57 6.73 -7.85
C LEU A 217 -13.82 7.96 -8.37
N GLU A 218 -12.53 8.08 -8.10
CA GLU A 218 -11.70 9.17 -8.66
C GLU A 218 -11.69 9.15 -10.20
N ASP A 219 -11.56 7.96 -10.79
CA ASP A 219 -11.59 7.83 -12.26
C ASP A 219 -12.97 8.21 -12.83
N MET A 220 -14.06 7.82 -12.15
CA MET A 220 -15.42 8.21 -12.52
C MET A 220 -15.63 9.74 -12.37
N MET A 221 -15.11 10.34 -11.30
CA MET A 221 -15.16 11.81 -11.12
C MET A 221 -14.41 12.54 -12.24
N ARG A 222 -13.21 12.05 -12.61
CA ARG A 222 -12.46 12.64 -13.74
C ARG A 222 -13.25 12.58 -15.05
N ALA A 223 -13.88 11.44 -15.33
CA ALA A 223 -14.74 11.28 -16.51
C ALA A 223 -15.92 12.26 -16.48
N CYS A 224 -16.61 12.36 -15.33
CA CYS A 224 -17.74 13.28 -15.17
C CYS A 224 -17.35 14.76 -15.32
N VAL A 225 -16.21 15.18 -14.78
CA VAL A 225 -15.73 16.57 -14.90
C VAL A 225 -15.40 16.92 -16.36
N ILE A 226 -14.94 15.95 -17.15
CA ILE A 226 -14.63 16.14 -18.57
C ILE A 226 -15.93 16.26 -19.41
N GLU A 227 -16.93 15.43 -19.12
CA GLU A 227 -18.15 15.32 -19.96
C GLU A 227 -19.29 16.22 -19.48
N PHE A 228 -19.44 16.41 -18.17
CA PHE A 228 -20.58 17.12 -17.60
C PHE A 228 -20.15 18.46 -16.98
N ARG A 229 -20.94 19.49 -17.22
CA ARG A 229 -20.79 20.78 -16.54
C ARG A 229 -21.47 20.74 -15.18
N GLY A 230 -20.95 21.49 -14.20
CA GLY A 230 -21.52 21.58 -12.84
C GLY A 230 -20.55 21.17 -11.76
N ASN A 231 -21.08 21.00 -10.54
CA ASN A 231 -20.28 20.57 -9.40
C ASN A 231 -20.24 19.05 -9.32
N TRP A 232 -19.13 18.51 -8.85
CA TRP A 232 -18.96 17.05 -8.69
C TRP A 232 -19.99 16.44 -7.72
N ASP A 233 -20.44 17.18 -6.69
CA ASP A 233 -21.42 16.72 -5.72
C ASP A 233 -22.84 16.55 -6.29
N ASP A 234 -23.18 17.24 -7.37
CA ASP A 234 -24.45 17.06 -8.08
C ASP A 234 -24.48 15.73 -8.87
N HIS A 235 -23.31 15.24 -9.30
CA HIS A 235 -23.17 13.99 -10.05
C HIS A 235 -22.91 12.77 -9.16
N LEU A 236 -22.62 12.96 -7.88
CA LEU A 236 -22.23 11.90 -6.96
C LEU A 236 -23.29 10.78 -6.82
N PRO A 237 -24.60 11.06 -6.76
CA PRO A 237 -25.61 10.00 -6.72
C PRO A 237 -25.62 9.12 -7.99
N LEU A 238 -25.36 9.72 -9.15
CA LEU A 238 -25.27 8.98 -10.41
C LEU A 238 -24.01 8.12 -10.46
N MET A 239 -22.89 8.62 -9.95
CA MET A 239 -21.65 7.87 -9.82
C MET A 239 -21.82 6.69 -8.86
N GLU A 240 -22.49 6.89 -7.72
CA GLU A 240 -22.83 5.83 -6.76
C GLU A 240 -23.68 4.75 -7.43
N PHE A 241 -24.71 5.15 -8.16
CA PHE A 241 -25.54 4.21 -8.92
C PHE A 241 -24.72 3.46 -9.97
N ALA A 242 -23.90 4.14 -10.76
CA ALA A 242 -23.07 3.53 -11.79
C ALA A 242 -22.06 2.55 -11.21
N TYR A 243 -21.38 2.89 -10.09
CA TYR A 243 -20.48 2.02 -9.37
C TYR A 243 -21.20 0.75 -8.91
N ASN A 244 -22.32 0.91 -8.20
CA ASN A 244 -23.06 -0.19 -7.61
C ASN A 244 -23.72 -1.09 -8.66
N ASN A 245 -23.97 -0.59 -9.87
CA ASN A 245 -24.56 -1.34 -10.99
C ASN A 245 -23.53 -1.90 -11.98
N SER A 246 -22.25 -1.61 -11.80
CA SER A 246 -21.18 -2.12 -12.63
C SER A 246 -20.65 -3.46 -12.13
N PHE A 247 -20.18 -4.32 -13.06
CA PHE A 247 -19.58 -5.60 -12.70
C PHE A 247 -18.34 -5.44 -11.83
N HIS A 248 -18.31 -6.08 -10.68
CA HIS A 248 -17.20 -6.08 -9.76
C HIS A 248 -16.47 -7.42 -9.74
N SER A 249 -15.20 -7.46 -10.15
CA SER A 249 -14.41 -8.69 -10.37
C SER A 249 -14.21 -9.55 -9.11
N SER A 250 -14.19 -8.95 -7.91
CA SER A 250 -14.01 -9.69 -6.65
C SER A 250 -15.29 -10.38 -6.18
N VAL A 251 -16.45 -9.95 -6.68
CA VAL A 251 -17.78 -10.48 -6.32
C VAL A 251 -18.35 -11.33 -7.46
N GLY A 252 -17.86 -11.11 -8.69
CA GLY A 252 -18.33 -11.81 -9.88
C GLY A 252 -19.70 -11.33 -10.42
N MET A 253 -20.21 -10.23 -9.87
CA MET A 253 -21.46 -9.60 -10.28
C MET A 253 -21.47 -8.12 -9.89
N ALA A 254 -22.54 -7.39 -10.23
CA ALA A 254 -22.69 -6.00 -9.76
C ALA A 254 -23.00 -5.98 -8.24
N PRO A 255 -22.47 -4.97 -7.48
CA PRO A 255 -22.77 -4.82 -6.05
C PRO A 255 -24.27 -4.81 -5.72
N TYR A 256 -25.09 -4.14 -6.51
CA TYR A 256 -26.55 -4.17 -6.33
C TYR A 256 -27.15 -5.56 -6.59
N GLU A 257 -26.63 -6.30 -7.54
CA GLU A 257 -27.10 -7.68 -7.76
C GLU A 257 -26.75 -8.56 -6.56
N ALA A 258 -25.55 -8.41 -5.98
CA ALA A 258 -25.15 -9.09 -4.76
C ALA A 258 -25.99 -8.65 -3.56
N LEU A 259 -26.34 -7.36 -3.47
CA LEU A 259 -27.13 -6.81 -2.37
C LEU A 259 -28.60 -7.23 -2.43
N TYR A 260 -29.26 -7.06 -3.58
CA TYR A 260 -30.71 -7.26 -3.74
C TYR A 260 -31.09 -8.60 -4.35
N GLY A 261 -30.14 -9.43 -4.75
CA GLY A 261 -30.37 -10.72 -5.38
C GLY A 261 -30.81 -10.65 -6.85
N ARG A 262 -30.98 -9.47 -7.41
CA ARG A 262 -31.37 -9.23 -8.80
C ARG A 262 -30.64 -8.03 -9.40
N LYS A 263 -30.50 -8.02 -10.72
CA LYS A 263 -29.93 -6.86 -11.44
C LYS A 263 -30.86 -5.65 -11.32
N CYS A 264 -30.28 -4.46 -11.15
CA CYS A 264 -31.06 -3.21 -11.27
C CYS A 264 -31.56 -3.03 -12.70
N ARG A 265 -32.77 -2.56 -12.83
CA ARG A 265 -33.29 -2.15 -14.14
C ARG A 265 -32.59 -0.87 -14.57
N SER A 266 -31.93 -0.93 -15.71
CA SER A 266 -31.34 0.21 -16.41
C SER A 266 -31.95 0.31 -17.82
N PRO A 267 -31.84 1.43 -18.50
CA PRO A 267 -32.35 1.55 -19.87
C PRO A 267 -31.86 0.45 -20.82
N ILE A 268 -30.65 -0.06 -20.61
CA ILE A 268 -30.07 -1.18 -21.38
C ILE A 268 -30.85 -2.50 -21.17
N CYS A 269 -31.51 -2.64 -20.03
CA CYS A 269 -32.24 -3.86 -19.66
C CYS A 269 -33.77 -3.77 -19.94
N TRP A 270 -34.27 -2.66 -20.51
CA TRP A 270 -35.71 -2.50 -20.75
C TRP A 270 -36.25 -3.41 -21.85
N ASP A 271 -35.41 -3.78 -22.81
CA ASP A 271 -35.80 -4.65 -23.94
C ASP A 271 -35.64 -6.14 -23.65
N ILE A 272 -35.23 -6.52 -22.44
CA ILE A 272 -35.17 -7.93 -22.04
C ILE A 272 -36.59 -8.35 -21.62
N GLU A 273 -37.42 -8.76 -22.59
CA GLU A 273 -38.66 -9.48 -22.36
C GLU A 273 -38.38 -10.80 -21.64
N GLY A 274 -38.98 -11.00 -20.46
CA GLY A 274 -38.96 -12.29 -19.79
C GLY A 274 -38.26 -12.36 -18.44
N LEU A 275 -37.99 -11.26 -17.76
CA LEU A 275 -37.71 -11.31 -16.32
C LEU A 275 -38.94 -11.79 -15.59
N ARG A 276 -39.07 -13.14 -15.50
CA ARG A 276 -40.07 -13.81 -14.63
C ARG A 276 -39.99 -13.16 -13.25
N GLN A 277 -41.12 -12.65 -12.76
CA GLN A 277 -41.22 -12.32 -11.34
C GLN A 277 -41.11 -13.66 -10.59
N LEU A 278 -39.94 -13.84 -9.96
CA LEU A 278 -39.72 -14.98 -9.08
C LEU A 278 -40.41 -14.68 -7.77
N GLU A 279 -41.33 -15.47 -7.37
CA GLU A 279 -42.05 -15.35 -6.11
C GLU A 279 -41.67 -16.49 -5.17
N GLY A 280 -41.56 -16.17 -3.87
CA GLY A 280 -41.41 -17.14 -2.79
C GLY A 280 -40.09 -17.91 -2.71
N PRO A 281 -40.15 -19.25 -2.55
CA PRO A 281 -38.96 -20.08 -2.26
C PRO A 281 -37.86 -20.03 -3.32
N GLU A 282 -38.22 -19.85 -4.59
CA GLU A 282 -37.25 -19.77 -5.69
C GLU A 282 -36.37 -18.53 -5.59
N LEU A 283 -36.92 -17.39 -5.19
CA LEU A 283 -36.17 -16.16 -4.96
C LEU A 283 -35.17 -16.30 -3.81
N VAL A 284 -35.59 -16.95 -2.72
CA VAL A 284 -34.75 -17.25 -1.57
C VAL A 284 -33.57 -18.14 -1.99
N GLN A 285 -33.85 -19.25 -2.70
CA GLN A 285 -32.83 -20.17 -3.16
C GLN A 285 -31.83 -19.49 -4.08
N GLN A 286 -32.29 -18.70 -5.07
CA GLN A 286 -31.39 -17.95 -5.94
C GLN A 286 -30.55 -16.93 -5.18
N THR A 287 -31.09 -16.31 -4.13
CA THR A 287 -30.33 -15.39 -3.29
C THR A 287 -29.23 -16.11 -2.52
N VAL A 288 -29.53 -17.29 -1.96
CA VAL A 288 -28.55 -18.13 -1.27
C VAL A 288 -27.44 -18.58 -2.23
N ASP A 289 -27.79 -19.04 -3.44
CA ASP A 289 -26.81 -19.47 -4.44
C ASP A 289 -25.90 -18.31 -4.87
N LYS A 290 -26.43 -17.11 -4.99
CA LYS A 290 -25.64 -15.89 -5.26
C LYS A 290 -24.71 -15.54 -4.13
N ILE A 291 -25.14 -15.61 -2.87
CA ILE A 291 -24.28 -15.37 -1.70
C ILE A 291 -23.12 -16.37 -1.67
N GLN A 292 -23.39 -17.66 -1.92
CA GLN A 292 -22.33 -18.67 -2.01
C GLN A 292 -21.34 -18.38 -3.15
N THR A 293 -21.84 -17.88 -4.28
CA THR A 293 -20.99 -17.48 -5.41
C THR A 293 -20.10 -16.29 -5.04
N VAL A 294 -20.65 -15.28 -4.37
CA VAL A 294 -19.93 -14.13 -3.86
C VAL A 294 -18.82 -14.57 -2.90
N ASP A 295 -19.13 -15.45 -1.95
CA ASP A 295 -18.14 -15.96 -0.99
C ASP A 295 -16.96 -16.67 -1.69
N LYS A 296 -17.27 -17.58 -2.65
CA LYS A 296 -16.26 -18.27 -3.46
C LYS A 296 -15.37 -17.26 -4.24
N CYS A 297 -15.99 -16.26 -4.87
CA CYS A 297 -15.26 -15.25 -5.64
C CYS A 297 -14.36 -14.38 -4.74
N LEU A 298 -14.86 -13.97 -3.56
CA LEU A 298 -14.09 -13.21 -2.58
C LEU A 298 -12.89 -14.00 -2.05
N LYS A 299 -13.10 -15.28 -1.72
CA LYS A 299 -12.02 -16.16 -1.28
C LYS A 299 -10.95 -16.31 -2.35
N ALA A 300 -11.35 -16.57 -3.60
CA ALA A 300 -10.42 -16.65 -4.72
C ALA A 300 -9.67 -15.32 -4.97
N ALA A 301 -10.31 -14.16 -4.75
CA ALA A 301 -9.68 -12.85 -4.84
C ALA A 301 -8.67 -12.62 -3.70
N GLN A 302 -9.00 -13.01 -2.47
CA GLN A 302 -8.10 -12.95 -1.32
C GLN A 302 -6.88 -13.86 -1.50
N ASP A 303 -7.08 -15.09 -1.98
CA ASP A 303 -5.99 -16.04 -2.23
C ASP A 303 -5.03 -15.51 -3.29
N ARG A 304 -5.55 -14.89 -4.36
CA ARG A 304 -4.72 -14.22 -5.38
C ARG A 304 -3.94 -13.04 -4.77
N GLN A 305 -4.60 -12.17 -4.00
CA GLN A 305 -3.97 -11.04 -3.34
C GLN A 305 -2.85 -11.51 -2.40
N LYS A 306 -3.13 -12.55 -1.59
CA LYS A 306 -2.14 -13.15 -0.70
C LYS A 306 -0.96 -13.72 -1.47
N SER A 307 -1.20 -14.49 -2.54
CA SER A 307 -0.15 -15.07 -3.38
C SER A 307 0.77 -14.00 -3.98
N TYR A 308 0.23 -12.87 -4.46
CA TYR A 308 1.05 -11.77 -4.97
C TYR A 308 1.83 -11.04 -3.87
N ALA A 309 1.19 -10.80 -2.73
CA ALA A 309 1.84 -10.13 -1.61
C ALA A 309 2.97 -10.95 -1.03
N ASP A 310 2.77 -12.24 -0.82
CA ASP A 310 3.72 -13.14 -0.15
C ASP A 310 4.98 -13.40 -0.99
N LYS A 311 4.90 -13.31 -2.35
CA LYS A 311 6.07 -13.41 -3.24
C LYS A 311 7.18 -12.40 -2.94
N HIS A 312 6.82 -11.26 -2.40
CA HIS A 312 7.74 -10.15 -2.13
C HIS A 312 8.00 -9.95 -0.64
N ARG A 313 7.61 -10.91 0.21
CA ARG A 313 7.74 -10.83 1.66
C ARG A 313 8.65 -11.90 2.21
N ARG A 314 9.35 -11.59 3.31
CA ARG A 314 10.11 -12.57 4.09
C ARG A 314 9.18 -13.26 5.06
N GLU A 315 9.36 -14.56 5.23
CA GLU A 315 8.77 -15.29 6.34
C GLU A 315 9.47 -14.86 7.63
N MET A 316 8.71 -14.28 8.54
CA MET A 316 9.19 -13.87 9.85
C MET A 316 8.08 -14.09 10.86
N GLU A 317 8.40 -14.87 11.87
CA GLU A 317 7.54 -15.12 13.03
C GLU A 317 8.32 -14.68 14.28
N TYR A 318 7.62 -14.10 15.23
CA TYR A 318 8.21 -13.65 16.49
C TYR A 318 7.54 -14.36 17.64
N GLU A 319 8.33 -14.76 18.63
CA GLU A 319 7.79 -15.33 19.87
C GLU A 319 7.52 -14.24 20.91
N VAL A 320 6.55 -14.51 21.79
CA VAL A 320 6.23 -13.60 22.89
C VAL A 320 7.43 -13.43 23.82
N GLY A 321 7.91 -12.21 23.95
CA GLY A 321 9.11 -11.86 24.74
C GLY A 321 10.37 -11.57 23.91
N GLU A 322 10.36 -11.83 22.61
CA GLU A 322 11.45 -11.40 21.73
C GLU A 322 11.50 -9.87 21.60
N LYS A 323 12.72 -9.35 21.52
CA LYS A 323 12.97 -7.93 21.30
C LYS A 323 13.13 -7.66 19.81
N VAL A 324 12.32 -6.77 19.27
CA VAL A 324 12.36 -6.38 17.86
C VAL A 324 12.73 -4.91 17.71
N PHE A 325 13.42 -4.58 16.62
CA PHE A 325 13.64 -3.19 16.25
C PHE A 325 12.49 -2.67 15.42
N LEU A 326 11.80 -1.66 15.91
CA LEU A 326 10.76 -0.98 15.16
C LEU A 326 11.38 0.11 14.27
N LYS A 327 11.21 -0.01 12.96
CA LYS A 327 11.58 1.05 12.02
C LYS A 327 10.54 2.17 12.10
N VAL A 328 10.88 3.27 12.77
CA VAL A 328 10.04 4.46 12.83
C VAL A 328 10.38 5.34 11.64
N SER A 329 9.39 5.61 10.79
CA SER A 329 9.55 6.63 9.74
C SER A 329 9.40 8.01 10.37
N PRO A 330 10.39 8.90 10.26
CA PRO A 330 10.26 10.27 10.76
C PRO A 330 9.12 10.97 10.01
N TRP A 331 8.34 11.77 10.71
CA TRP A 331 7.28 12.59 10.12
C TRP A 331 7.84 13.43 8.98
N ARG A 332 7.13 13.49 7.85
CA ARG A 332 7.51 14.35 6.72
C ARG A 332 7.59 15.81 7.21
N GLY A 333 8.80 16.37 7.27
CA GLY A 333 9.04 17.77 7.59
C GLY A 333 9.73 18.07 8.92
N ILE A 334 9.90 17.10 9.83
CA ILE A 334 10.62 17.31 11.08
C ILE A 334 11.85 16.40 11.11
N LEU A 335 13.04 17.02 11.02
CA LEU A 335 14.33 16.43 11.34
C LEU A 335 14.94 15.42 10.35
N ARG A 336 15.19 15.83 9.11
CA ARG A 336 16.32 15.23 8.37
C ARG A 336 17.69 15.57 8.95
N PHE A 337 17.78 16.58 9.82
CA PHE A 337 19.05 17.14 10.33
C PHE A 337 19.08 17.44 11.84
N GLY A 338 18.21 16.83 12.65
CA GLY A 338 18.15 17.10 14.08
C GLY A 338 18.58 15.94 14.96
N LYS A 339 19.24 16.28 16.04
CA LYS A 339 20.02 15.51 17.01
C LYS A 339 19.34 14.33 17.75
N GLN A 340 18.14 13.87 17.41
CA GLN A 340 17.34 12.99 18.29
C GLN A 340 16.88 11.64 17.70
N VAL A 341 17.56 11.10 16.71
CA VAL A 341 17.24 9.71 16.27
C VAL A 341 17.76 8.65 17.27
N ARG A 342 18.64 9.01 18.20
CA ARG A 342 19.20 8.05 19.18
C ARG A 342 18.25 7.67 20.32
N ASP A 343 17.28 8.51 20.66
CA ASP A 343 16.41 8.31 21.84
C ASP A 343 15.08 7.61 21.55
N ILE A 344 14.74 7.34 20.29
CA ILE A 344 13.46 6.74 19.88
C ILE A 344 13.57 5.23 19.59
N LEU A 345 14.76 4.67 19.59
CA LEU A 345 14.97 3.22 19.51
C LEU A 345 14.77 2.58 20.90
N GLY A 346 13.56 2.75 21.44
CA GLY A 346 13.15 1.98 22.63
C GLY A 346 12.98 0.52 22.25
N HIS A 347 13.51 -0.37 23.08
CA HIS A 347 13.23 -1.80 23.00
C HIS A 347 11.75 -2.02 23.33
N MET A 348 10.91 -2.32 22.34
CA MET A 348 9.57 -2.82 22.61
C MET A 348 9.64 -4.34 22.83
N LYS A 349 9.06 -4.81 23.92
CA LYS A 349 8.78 -6.22 24.13
C LYS A 349 7.44 -6.53 23.47
N PHE A 350 7.40 -7.61 22.71
CA PHE A 350 6.12 -8.19 22.29
C PHE A 350 5.38 -8.64 23.58
N SER A 351 4.26 -8.01 23.89
CA SER A 351 3.35 -8.47 24.94
C SER A 351 2.12 -9.10 24.29
N SER A 352 1.56 -10.11 24.93
CA SER A 352 0.34 -10.80 24.48
C SER A 352 -0.93 -9.95 24.49
N GLU A 353 -0.83 -8.64 24.81
CA GLU A 353 -1.95 -7.70 24.86
C GLU A 353 -2.26 -7.00 23.52
N LEU A 354 -1.62 -7.40 22.42
CA LEU A 354 -1.97 -6.95 21.06
C LEU A 354 -3.03 -7.83 20.38
N ASP A 355 -3.58 -8.81 21.09
CA ASP A 355 -4.81 -9.49 20.70
C ASP A 355 -6.02 -8.65 21.21
N HIS A 356 -6.54 -7.82 20.35
CA HIS A 356 -7.98 -7.52 20.17
C HIS A 356 -8.18 -6.27 19.34
#